data_94cb4258c5930a834125786105781a93
#
_entry.id   94cb4258c5930a834125786105781a93
#
_cell.length_a   1.000
_cell.length_b   1.000
_cell.length_c   1.000
_cell.angle_alpha   90.00
_cell.angle_beta   90.00
_cell.angle_gamma   90.00
#
_symmetry.space_group_name_H-M   'P 1'
#
loop_
_entity.id
_entity.type
_entity.pdbx_description
1 polymer ?
#
loop_
_entity_poly.entity_id
_entity_poly.type
_entity_poly.pdbx_seq_one_letter_code
_entity_poly.pdbx_strand_id
1 'polypeptide(L)'
;MSLLTPMLRSSPLTDWFSDAQRVQGMLDFEAALAQAQAACGMVPTAAVGPIVAACRHEAIDFTALGEAAVGAGNLAIPLVKQLTAQVKARDPDAARYVHWGATSQDAIDTGLVLQLRGALEAAETLLEQLLAALAGQADRYRDTVMPGRTWMQHALPVTFGLKLAGTLDALLRWQQRLREMRPRLLVLQFGGAAGTLDALKEKGPAVGQALAQNLGLTLPDTPWHSQRDRLLEAGAWFAGVCGTLGKFANDFSLLMQTEVAEVGEPVAEGRGGSSTMPHKRNPVACAAILTAAQRTPGLMATLYACQIQQHERALGGWQAEWETLPELITLVGGALAQSEALVRDMQVFPQKMRADLDITHGLIMAEAVTLALAEFIGKAEAHHHIEALCRQALDRLCPLVDLLAADPQVSQYLSRERLTTLLEPATATGSAERFVRQVLARYQEQHDES
;
A
#
# COMPACT_ATOMS: atom_id res chain seq x y z
N MET A 1 -1.65 -8.35 -22.09
CA MET A 1 -1.94 -7.31 -21.09
C MET A 1 -3.18 -6.55 -21.51
N SER A 2 -4.14 -6.26 -20.61
CA SER A 2 -5.28 -5.38 -20.90
C SER A 2 -4.79 -3.95 -21.13
N LEU A 3 -5.46 -3.19 -22.03
CA LEU A 3 -5.16 -1.77 -22.26
C LEU A 3 -5.32 -0.90 -20.99
N LEU A 4 -6.10 -1.35 -20.00
CA LEU A 4 -6.27 -0.65 -18.72
C LEU A 4 -5.15 -0.94 -17.70
N THR A 5 -4.38 -2.02 -17.91
CA THR A 5 -3.33 -2.42 -16.96
C THR A 5 -2.28 -1.33 -16.72
N PRO A 6 -1.74 -0.63 -17.73
CA PRO A 6 -0.73 0.40 -17.50
C PRO A 6 -1.23 1.56 -16.62
N MET A 7 -2.49 1.93 -16.74
CA MET A 7 -3.06 3.03 -15.95
C MET A 7 -3.17 2.70 -14.46
N LEU A 8 -3.53 1.45 -14.13
CA LEU A 8 -3.88 1.05 -12.76
C LEU A 8 -2.80 0.26 -12.04
N ARG A 9 -1.89 -0.39 -12.77
CA ARG A 9 -0.97 -1.41 -12.21
C ARG A 9 0.49 -1.22 -12.63
N SER A 10 0.85 -0.07 -13.21
CA SER A 10 2.24 0.19 -13.61
C SER A 10 3.11 0.37 -12.38
N SER A 11 3.87 -0.67 -12.04
CA SER A 11 4.84 -0.67 -10.95
C SER A 11 5.79 -1.86 -11.07
N PRO A 12 6.96 -1.83 -10.40
CA PRO A 12 7.86 -2.99 -10.34
C PRO A 12 7.23 -4.25 -9.74
N LEU A 13 6.15 -4.11 -8.94
CA LEU A 13 5.44 -5.26 -8.37
C LEU A 13 4.73 -6.09 -9.45
N THR A 14 4.27 -5.45 -10.51
CA THR A 14 3.53 -6.12 -11.58
C THR A 14 4.39 -7.15 -12.32
N ASP A 15 5.67 -6.89 -12.48
CA ASP A 15 6.59 -7.77 -13.19
C ASP A 15 6.74 -9.13 -12.47
N TRP A 16 6.67 -9.13 -11.14
CA TRP A 16 6.74 -10.35 -10.34
C TRP A 16 5.56 -11.29 -10.51
N PHE A 17 4.42 -10.81 -11.01
CA PHE A 17 3.22 -11.62 -11.28
C PHE A 17 2.98 -11.87 -12.77
N SER A 18 4.01 -11.71 -13.60
CA SER A 18 3.97 -12.16 -14.99
C SER A 18 3.93 -13.70 -15.07
N ASP A 19 3.43 -14.23 -16.18
CA ASP A 19 3.44 -15.69 -16.41
C ASP A 19 4.86 -16.26 -16.39
N ALA A 20 5.84 -15.50 -16.91
CA ALA A 20 7.25 -15.89 -16.87
C ALA A 20 7.75 -16.06 -15.43
N GLN A 21 7.47 -15.11 -14.54
CA GLN A 21 7.87 -15.20 -13.13
C GLN A 21 7.10 -16.28 -12.36
N ARG A 22 5.84 -16.51 -12.69
CA ARG A 22 5.04 -17.60 -12.11
C ARG A 22 5.64 -18.96 -12.46
N VAL A 23 5.98 -19.16 -13.72
CA VAL A 23 6.61 -20.41 -14.19
C VAL A 23 8.01 -20.54 -13.61
N GLN A 24 8.82 -19.46 -13.62
CA GLN A 24 10.17 -19.49 -13.05
C GLN A 24 10.17 -19.85 -11.58
N GLY A 25 9.26 -19.29 -10.77
CA GLY A 25 9.15 -19.63 -9.35
C GLY A 25 8.89 -21.13 -9.10
N MET A 26 8.06 -21.77 -9.92
CA MET A 26 7.86 -23.23 -9.86
C MET A 26 9.12 -23.99 -10.30
N LEU A 27 9.82 -23.52 -11.34
CA LEU A 27 11.07 -24.14 -11.81
C LEU A 27 12.22 -23.97 -10.80
N ASP A 28 12.28 -22.84 -10.08
CA ASP A 28 13.25 -22.62 -9.00
C ASP A 28 13.02 -23.61 -7.86
N PHE A 29 11.74 -23.90 -7.53
CA PHE A 29 11.40 -24.96 -6.60
C PHE A 29 11.91 -26.33 -7.08
N GLU A 30 11.71 -26.70 -8.34
CA GLU A 30 12.14 -28.00 -8.90
C GLU A 30 13.68 -28.14 -8.90
N ALA A 31 14.40 -27.07 -9.26
CA ALA A 31 15.86 -27.03 -9.23
C ALA A 31 16.40 -27.21 -7.81
N ALA A 32 15.85 -26.47 -6.86
CA ALA A 32 16.23 -26.53 -5.45
C ALA A 32 15.87 -27.89 -4.81
N LEU A 33 14.73 -28.48 -5.21
CA LEU A 33 14.30 -29.79 -4.76
C LEU A 33 15.31 -30.88 -5.17
N ALA A 34 15.73 -30.89 -6.45
CA ALA A 34 16.73 -31.84 -6.93
C ALA A 34 18.07 -31.74 -6.18
N GLN A 35 18.51 -30.48 -5.91
CA GLN A 35 19.72 -30.21 -5.13
C GLN A 35 19.58 -30.71 -3.67
N ALA A 36 18.47 -30.42 -3.01
CA ALA A 36 18.21 -30.86 -1.64
C ALA A 36 18.15 -32.37 -1.51
N GLN A 37 17.50 -33.04 -2.44
CA GLN A 37 17.39 -34.50 -2.48
C GLN A 37 18.74 -35.17 -2.72
N ALA A 38 19.57 -34.61 -3.59
CA ALA A 38 20.93 -35.11 -3.79
C ALA A 38 21.80 -34.93 -2.55
N ALA A 39 21.72 -33.78 -1.88
CA ALA A 39 22.44 -33.55 -0.62
C ALA A 39 22.05 -34.55 0.48
N CYS A 40 20.77 -34.99 0.48
CA CYS A 40 20.27 -36.01 1.41
C CYS A 40 20.44 -37.45 0.91
N GLY A 41 21.10 -37.66 -0.22
CA GLY A 41 21.36 -39.01 -0.80
C GLY A 41 20.08 -39.73 -1.25
N MET A 42 19.05 -38.99 -1.67
CA MET A 42 17.84 -39.56 -2.26
C MET A 42 17.88 -39.64 -3.78
N VAL A 43 18.55 -38.68 -4.39
CA VAL A 43 18.72 -38.56 -5.83
C VAL A 43 20.22 -38.62 -6.15
N PRO A 44 20.65 -39.30 -7.23
CA PRO A 44 22.04 -39.27 -7.62
C PRO A 44 22.54 -37.86 -7.92
N THR A 45 23.70 -37.49 -7.43
CA THR A 45 24.29 -36.15 -7.65
C THR A 45 24.44 -35.83 -9.14
N ALA A 46 24.68 -36.85 -9.99
CA ALA A 46 24.75 -36.71 -11.44
C ALA A 46 23.46 -36.18 -12.08
N ALA A 47 22.30 -36.43 -11.46
CA ALA A 47 21.00 -36.00 -11.98
C ALA A 47 20.74 -34.50 -11.75
N VAL A 48 21.43 -33.86 -10.80
CA VAL A 48 21.20 -32.46 -10.43
C VAL A 48 21.51 -31.51 -11.58
N GLY A 49 22.68 -31.61 -12.20
CA GLY A 49 23.11 -30.73 -13.27
C GLY A 49 22.11 -30.65 -14.45
N PRO A 50 21.72 -31.79 -15.04
CA PRO A 50 20.72 -31.83 -16.11
C PRO A 50 19.35 -31.21 -15.71
N ILE A 51 18.86 -31.46 -14.48
CA ILE A 51 17.59 -30.95 -13.99
C ILE A 51 17.69 -29.41 -13.84
N VAL A 52 18.68 -28.90 -13.11
CA VAL A 52 18.88 -27.46 -12.88
C VAL A 52 19.03 -26.72 -14.20
N ALA A 53 19.79 -27.26 -15.14
CA ALA A 53 19.99 -26.65 -16.46
C ALA A 53 18.71 -26.58 -17.33
N ALA A 54 17.71 -27.41 -17.04
CA ALA A 54 16.41 -27.36 -17.72
C ALA A 54 15.39 -26.43 -17.04
N CYS A 55 15.63 -26.03 -15.78
CA CYS A 55 14.69 -25.20 -15.00
C CYS A 55 14.76 -23.72 -15.39
N ARG A 56 14.42 -23.42 -16.65
CA ARG A 56 14.40 -22.05 -17.23
C ARG A 56 13.08 -21.82 -17.95
N HIS A 57 12.38 -20.73 -17.62
CA HIS A 57 11.08 -20.42 -18.21
C HIS A 57 11.15 -20.18 -19.73
N GLU A 58 12.30 -19.71 -20.26
CA GLU A 58 12.50 -19.50 -21.70
C GLU A 58 12.41 -20.78 -22.53
N ALA A 59 12.58 -21.94 -21.88
CA ALA A 59 12.50 -23.24 -22.53
C ALA A 59 11.08 -23.86 -22.46
N ILE A 60 10.11 -23.17 -21.85
CA ILE A 60 8.73 -23.65 -21.67
C ILE A 60 7.83 -23.09 -22.77
N ASP A 61 7.03 -23.95 -23.39
CA ASP A 61 5.95 -23.54 -24.29
C ASP A 61 4.73 -23.12 -23.45
N PHE A 62 4.56 -21.80 -23.30
CA PHE A 62 3.47 -21.23 -22.51
C PHE A 62 2.09 -21.48 -23.10
N THR A 63 1.98 -21.54 -24.43
CA THR A 63 0.70 -21.81 -25.10
C THR A 63 0.25 -23.24 -24.80
N ALA A 64 1.12 -24.22 -25.05
CA ALA A 64 0.85 -25.62 -24.74
C ALA A 64 0.65 -25.84 -23.23
N LEU A 65 1.38 -25.09 -22.36
CA LEU A 65 1.22 -25.15 -20.91
C LEU A 65 -0.19 -24.72 -20.49
N GLY A 66 -0.65 -23.59 -21.00
CA GLY A 66 -1.99 -23.06 -20.67
C GLY A 66 -3.11 -23.98 -21.15
N GLU A 67 -3.02 -24.48 -22.39
CA GLU A 67 -3.99 -25.43 -22.94
C GLU A 67 -4.07 -26.73 -22.13
N ALA A 68 -2.92 -27.31 -21.77
CA ALA A 68 -2.87 -28.53 -20.98
C ALA A 68 -3.33 -28.35 -19.52
N ALA A 69 -3.16 -27.16 -18.95
CA ALA A 69 -3.58 -26.87 -17.58
C ALA A 69 -5.12 -26.94 -17.41
N VAL A 70 -5.89 -26.69 -18.46
CA VAL A 70 -7.37 -26.81 -18.44
C VAL A 70 -7.80 -28.22 -18.03
N GLY A 71 -7.20 -29.23 -18.63
CA GLY A 71 -7.51 -30.65 -18.32
C GLY A 71 -6.82 -31.13 -17.04
N ALA A 72 -5.68 -30.57 -16.69
CA ALA A 72 -4.90 -30.95 -15.50
C ALA A 72 -5.42 -30.31 -14.20
N GLY A 73 -6.16 -29.19 -14.28
CA GLY A 73 -6.69 -28.44 -13.14
C GLY A 73 -5.66 -27.59 -12.40
N ASN A 74 -4.39 -27.58 -12.84
CA ASN A 74 -3.33 -26.69 -12.35
C ASN A 74 -2.16 -26.62 -13.36
N LEU A 75 -1.28 -25.63 -13.15
CA LEU A 75 -0.12 -25.42 -14.04
C LEU A 75 1.05 -26.38 -13.79
N ALA A 76 1.21 -26.91 -12.58
CA ALA A 76 2.41 -27.68 -12.24
C ALA A 76 2.46 -29.02 -12.97
N ILE A 77 1.33 -29.73 -13.15
CA ILE A 77 1.30 -31.02 -13.83
C ILE A 77 1.85 -30.94 -15.27
N PRO A 78 1.33 -30.06 -16.16
CA PRO A 78 1.87 -29.94 -17.50
C PRO A 78 3.27 -29.31 -17.54
N LEU A 79 3.60 -28.40 -16.56
CA LEU A 79 4.95 -27.84 -16.45
C LEU A 79 5.99 -28.94 -16.16
N VAL A 80 5.73 -29.81 -15.16
CA VAL A 80 6.61 -30.91 -14.80
C VAL A 80 6.76 -31.87 -15.97
N LYS A 81 5.70 -32.08 -16.77
CA LYS A 81 5.78 -32.91 -17.98
C LYS A 81 6.73 -32.32 -19.04
N GLN A 82 6.64 -31.00 -19.28
CA GLN A 82 7.57 -30.32 -20.20
C GLN A 82 9.00 -30.35 -19.66
N LEU A 83 9.20 -30.03 -18.37
CA LEU A 83 10.51 -30.10 -17.71
C LEU A 83 11.12 -31.48 -17.83
N THR A 84 10.35 -32.54 -17.52
CA THR A 84 10.80 -33.92 -17.62
C THR A 84 11.24 -34.28 -19.04
N ALA A 85 10.51 -33.84 -20.06
CA ALA A 85 10.87 -34.06 -21.46
C ALA A 85 12.19 -33.37 -21.83
N GLN A 86 12.41 -32.15 -21.35
CA GLN A 86 13.65 -31.40 -21.58
C GLN A 86 14.86 -32.03 -20.85
N VAL A 87 14.65 -32.46 -19.61
CA VAL A 87 15.70 -33.21 -18.87
C VAL A 87 16.02 -34.52 -19.60
N LYS A 88 15.01 -35.26 -20.05
CA LYS A 88 15.18 -36.51 -20.78
C LYS A 88 15.98 -36.34 -22.07
N ALA A 89 15.79 -35.23 -22.76
CA ALA A 89 16.56 -34.95 -23.97
C ALA A 89 18.06 -34.71 -23.70
N ARG A 90 18.40 -34.31 -22.47
CA ARG A 90 19.78 -34.08 -21.99
C ARG A 90 20.39 -35.32 -21.34
N ASP A 91 19.61 -35.95 -20.44
CA ASP A 91 19.98 -37.10 -19.65
C ASP A 91 18.72 -37.91 -19.31
N PRO A 92 18.48 -39.05 -19.98
CA PRO A 92 17.33 -39.93 -19.73
C PRO A 92 17.27 -40.48 -18.29
N ASP A 93 18.41 -40.71 -17.64
CA ASP A 93 18.44 -41.21 -16.27
C ASP A 93 18.09 -40.10 -15.26
N ALA A 94 18.56 -38.89 -15.44
CA ALA A 94 18.22 -37.75 -14.60
C ALA A 94 16.71 -37.43 -14.65
N ALA A 95 16.05 -37.63 -15.80
CA ALA A 95 14.62 -37.40 -15.97
C ALA A 95 13.71 -38.18 -15.01
N ARG A 96 14.20 -39.28 -14.48
CA ARG A 96 13.47 -40.14 -13.52
C ARG A 96 13.30 -39.47 -12.15
N TYR A 97 14.08 -38.43 -11.87
CA TYR A 97 14.13 -37.80 -10.56
C TYR A 97 13.50 -36.40 -10.53
N VAL A 98 12.92 -35.94 -11.65
CA VAL A 98 12.18 -34.67 -11.70
C VAL A 98 10.92 -34.77 -10.82
N HIS A 99 10.69 -33.75 -9.98
CA HIS A 99 9.51 -33.64 -9.12
C HIS A 99 9.33 -34.82 -8.13
N TRP A 100 10.40 -35.45 -7.71
CA TRP A 100 10.36 -36.67 -6.90
C TRP A 100 9.79 -36.37 -5.50
N GLY A 101 8.67 -37.04 -5.15
CA GLY A 101 8.05 -36.94 -3.83
C GLY A 101 7.34 -35.65 -3.52
N ALA A 102 7.34 -34.69 -4.42
CA ALA A 102 6.58 -33.42 -4.29
C ALA A 102 5.15 -33.55 -4.83
N THR A 103 4.33 -32.57 -4.56
CA THR A 103 3.00 -32.41 -5.17
C THR A 103 2.91 -31.07 -5.92
N SER A 104 1.95 -30.97 -6.84
CA SER A 104 1.71 -29.74 -7.61
C SER A 104 1.62 -28.49 -6.74
N GLN A 105 0.96 -28.60 -5.58
CA GLN A 105 0.78 -27.45 -4.66
C GLN A 105 2.10 -27.02 -4.01
N ASP A 106 3.03 -27.95 -3.76
CA ASP A 106 4.36 -27.60 -3.24
C ASP A 106 5.09 -26.64 -4.18
N ALA A 107 5.09 -26.94 -5.49
CA ALA A 107 5.72 -26.09 -6.50
C ALA A 107 4.97 -24.76 -6.72
N ILE A 108 3.64 -24.80 -6.79
CA ILE A 108 2.81 -23.60 -7.03
C ILE A 108 2.89 -22.64 -5.85
N ASP A 109 2.71 -23.11 -4.61
CA ASP A 109 2.71 -22.27 -3.42
C ASP A 109 4.11 -21.75 -3.10
N THR A 110 5.15 -22.57 -3.19
CA THR A 110 6.53 -22.10 -3.01
C THR A 110 6.93 -21.12 -4.11
N GLY A 111 6.54 -21.38 -5.36
CA GLY A 111 6.73 -20.45 -6.46
C GLY A 111 6.05 -19.10 -6.20
N LEU A 112 4.83 -19.12 -5.66
CA LEU A 112 4.13 -17.89 -5.23
C LEU A 112 4.87 -17.17 -4.09
N VAL A 113 5.40 -17.88 -3.10
CA VAL A 113 6.21 -17.28 -2.02
C VAL A 113 7.46 -16.60 -2.57
N LEU A 114 8.11 -17.19 -3.58
CA LEU A 114 9.26 -16.56 -4.26
C LEU A 114 8.86 -15.28 -5.01
N GLN A 115 7.72 -15.30 -5.71
CA GLN A 115 7.16 -14.09 -6.34
C GLN A 115 6.82 -13.01 -5.29
N LEU A 116 6.20 -13.41 -4.17
CA LEU A 116 5.88 -12.52 -3.06
C LEU A 116 7.13 -11.90 -2.45
N ARG A 117 8.22 -12.64 -2.28
CA ARG A 117 9.50 -12.09 -1.81
C ARG A 117 9.96 -10.91 -2.66
N GLY A 118 10.04 -11.09 -3.97
CA GLY A 118 10.45 -10.02 -4.87
C GLY A 118 9.45 -8.86 -4.93
N ALA A 119 8.14 -9.15 -4.90
CA ALA A 119 7.11 -8.12 -4.86
C ALA A 119 7.16 -7.29 -3.56
N LEU A 120 7.43 -7.91 -2.41
CA LEU A 120 7.60 -7.22 -1.13
C LEU A 120 8.85 -6.34 -1.10
N GLU A 121 9.96 -6.80 -1.69
CA GLU A 121 11.18 -6.00 -1.85
C GLU A 121 10.92 -4.75 -2.71
N ALA A 122 10.21 -4.93 -3.83
CA ALA A 122 9.80 -3.81 -4.69
C ALA A 122 8.82 -2.87 -3.98
N ALA A 123 7.87 -3.40 -3.19
CA ALA A 123 6.93 -2.62 -2.41
C ALA A 123 7.62 -1.80 -1.32
N GLU A 124 8.60 -2.40 -0.62
CA GLU A 124 9.40 -1.72 0.40
C GLU A 124 10.18 -0.56 -0.20
N THR A 125 10.83 -0.76 -1.35
CA THR A 125 11.56 0.30 -2.06
C THR A 125 10.63 1.47 -2.44
N LEU A 126 9.45 1.20 -3.01
CA LEU A 126 8.48 2.24 -3.32
C LEU A 126 7.95 2.95 -2.07
N LEU A 127 7.72 2.19 -1.00
CA LEU A 127 7.25 2.74 0.27
C LEU A 127 8.30 3.65 0.88
N GLU A 128 9.58 3.27 0.86
CA GLU A 128 10.69 4.10 1.33
C GLU A 128 10.81 5.42 0.55
N GLN A 129 10.68 5.36 -0.78
CA GLN A 129 10.68 6.56 -1.62
C GLN A 129 9.50 7.48 -1.29
N LEU A 130 8.30 6.91 -1.07
CA LEU A 130 7.12 7.66 -0.67
C LEU A 130 7.28 8.28 0.73
N LEU A 131 7.83 7.52 1.69
CA LEU A 131 8.10 8.02 3.04
C LEU A 131 9.08 9.19 3.01
N ALA A 132 10.16 9.10 2.22
CA ALA A 132 11.13 10.18 2.04
C ALA A 132 10.47 11.43 1.43
N ALA A 133 9.66 11.25 0.39
CA ALA A 133 8.93 12.35 -0.24
C ALA A 133 7.95 13.02 0.74
N LEU A 134 7.18 12.22 1.49
CA LEU A 134 6.25 12.75 2.52
C LEU A 134 6.98 13.49 3.62
N ALA A 135 8.10 12.95 4.11
CA ALA A 135 8.91 13.59 5.15
C ALA A 135 9.44 14.96 4.68
N GLY A 136 9.99 15.02 3.47
CA GLY A 136 10.46 16.27 2.87
C GLY A 136 9.36 17.30 2.69
N GLN A 137 8.19 16.90 2.21
CA GLN A 137 7.05 17.80 2.03
C GLN A 137 6.42 18.22 3.36
N ALA A 138 6.32 17.31 4.34
CA ALA A 138 5.79 17.63 5.67
C ALA A 138 6.68 18.66 6.38
N ASP A 139 8.00 18.54 6.27
CA ASP A 139 8.94 19.52 6.83
C ASP A 139 8.86 20.85 6.10
N ARG A 140 8.83 20.84 4.77
CA ARG A 140 8.74 22.03 3.93
C ARG A 140 7.51 22.88 4.23
N TYR A 141 6.36 22.23 4.48
CA TYR A 141 5.07 22.90 4.68
C TYR A 141 4.57 22.84 6.13
N ARG A 142 5.48 22.58 7.10
CA ARG A 142 5.13 22.44 8.52
C ARG A 142 4.38 23.64 9.10
N ASP A 143 4.70 24.85 8.61
CA ASP A 143 4.14 26.12 9.06
C ASP A 143 3.10 26.69 8.07
N THR A 144 2.79 25.99 6.99
CA THR A 144 1.83 26.45 5.97
C THR A 144 0.41 26.29 6.49
N VAL A 145 -0.20 27.38 6.88
CA VAL A 145 -1.53 27.42 7.48
C VAL A 145 -2.62 27.22 6.43
N MET A 146 -3.62 26.42 6.75
CA MET A 146 -4.78 26.15 5.92
C MET A 146 -6.01 25.85 6.77
N PRO A 147 -7.24 25.89 6.19
CA PRO A 147 -8.43 25.47 6.91
C PRO A 147 -8.37 23.97 7.27
N GLY A 148 -8.52 23.65 8.54
CA GLY A 148 -8.93 22.32 8.94
C GLY A 148 -10.38 22.09 8.50
N ARG A 149 -10.70 20.89 8.03
CA ARG A 149 -12.06 20.55 7.60
C ARG A 149 -12.57 19.34 8.36
N THR A 150 -13.63 19.55 9.13
CA THR A 150 -14.38 18.49 9.82
C THR A 150 -15.79 18.44 9.24
N TRP A 151 -16.29 17.26 8.94
CA TRP A 151 -17.60 17.11 8.28
C TRP A 151 -17.72 17.95 7.00
N MET A 152 -16.64 18.10 6.25
CA MET A 152 -16.53 18.88 5.02
C MET A 152 -16.71 20.40 5.23
N GLN A 153 -16.74 20.89 6.46
CA GLN A 153 -16.86 22.32 6.81
C GLN A 153 -15.54 22.84 7.36
N HIS A 154 -15.28 24.13 7.17
CA HIS A 154 -14.14 24.78 7.79
C HIS A 154 -14.25 24.72 9.32
N ALA A 155 -13.18 24.23 9.92
CA ALA A 155 -12.95 24.22 11.36
C ALA A 155 -11.75 25.12 11.70
N LEU A 156 -11.10 24.89 12.84
CA LEU A 156 -9.90 25.63 13.22
C LEU A 156 -8.77 25.45 12.19
N PRO A 157 -7.84 26.43 12.11
CA PRO A 157 -6.65 26.32 11.28
C PRO A 157 -5.81 25.10 11.63
N VAL A 158 -5.24 24.49 10.60
CA VAL A 158 -4.22 23.43 10.69
C VAL A 158 -3.04 23.81 9.80
N THR A 159 -1.98 23.01 9.78
CA THR A 159 -0.93 23.17 8.79
C THR A 159 -0.98 22.07 7.72
N PHE A 160 -0.56 22.37 6.52
CA PHE A 160 -0.46 21.38 5.45
C PHE A 160 0.58 20.33 5.81
N GLY A 161 1.68 20.70 6.45
CA GLY A 161 2.66 19.76 6.98
C GLY A 161 2.08 18.76 7.96
N LEU A 162 1.16 19.17 8.86
CA LEU A 162 0.47 18.24 9.76
C LEU A 162 -0.40 17.24 9.00
N LYS A 163 -1.09 17.69 7.96
CA LYS A 163 -1.90 16.81 7.11
C LYS A 163 -1.04 15.72 6.44
N LEU A 164 0.14 16.10 5.94
CA LEU A 164 1.10 15.17 5.34
C LEU A 164 1.76 14.26 6.38
N ALA A 165 2.13 14.80 7.54
CA ALA A 165 2.70 14.05 8.64
C ALA A 165 1.76 12.94 9.15
N GLY A 166 0.45 13.16 9.15
CA GLY A 166 -0.53 12.13 9.49
C GLY A 166 -0.50 10.92 8.53
N THR A 167 -0.29 11.17 7.23
CA THR A 167 -0.12 10.10 6.23
C THR A 167 1.23 9.39 6.40
N LEU A 168 2.31 10.16 6.59
CA LEU A 168 3.65 9.63 6.89
C LEU A 168 3.63 8.70 8.11
N ASP A 169 3.03 9.15 9.21
CA ASP A 169 2.90 8.40 10.45
C ASP A 169 2.18 7.04 10.27
N ALA A 170 1.11 7.02 9.48
CA ALA A 170 0.41 5.78 9.16
C ALA A 170 1.27 4.83 8.32
N LEU A 171 1.98 5.35 7.30
CA LEU A 171 2.83 4.53 6.43
C LEU A 171 4.09 4.00 7.14
N LEU A 172 4.65 4.73 8.10
CA LEU A 172 5.73 4.23 8.97
C LEU A 172 5.28 2.99 9.76
N ARG A 173 4.05 2.98 10.27
CA ARG A 173 3.47 1.79 10.91
C ARG A 173 3.26 0.63 9.93
N TRP A 174 2.93 0.91 8.66
CA TRP A 174 2.83 -0.14 7.64
C TRP A 174 4.19 -0.69 7.25
N GLN A 175 5.23 0.12 7.22
CA GLN A 175 6.61 -0.35 7.02
C GLN A 175 7.05 -1.29 8.15
N GLN A 176 6.79 -0.92 9.40
CA GLN A 176 7.08 -1.79 10.54
C GLN A 176 6.35 -3.14 10.44
N ARG A 177 5.04 -3.14 10.13
CA ARG A 177 4.27 -4.37 9.93
C ARG A 177 4.81 -5.24 8.80
N LEU A 178 5.35 -4.65 7.74
CA LEU A 178 5.99 -5.39 6.67
C LEU A 178 7.20 -6.18 7.17
N ARG A 179 8.07 -5.53 7.95
CA ARG A 179 9.24 -6.18 8.55
C ARG A 179 8.84 -7.32 9.48
N GLU A 180 7.81 -7.13 10.29
CA GLU A 180 7.28 -8.12 11.23
C GLU A 180 6.59 -9.30 10.52
N MET A 181 5.93 -9.08 9.39
CA MET A 181 5.21 -10.09 8.62
C MET A 181 6.16 -11.00 7.83
N ARG A 182 7.25 -10.48 7.28
CA ARG A 182 8.16 -11.21 6.38
C ARG A 182 8.56 -12.60 6.88
N PRO A 183 9.01 -12.79 8.12
CA PRO A 183 9.43 -14.12 8.61
C PRO A 183 8.29 -15.14 8.63
N ARG A 184 7.04 -14.69 8.81
CA ARG A 184 5.86 -15.55 8.81
C ARG A 184 5.38 -15.90 7.41
N LEU A 185 5.64 -15.04 6.42
CA LEU A 185 5.19 -15.21 5.04
C LEU A 185 6.20 -15.97 4.19
N LEU A 186 7.51 -15.67 4.32
CA LEU A 186 8.55 -16.23 3.48
C LEU A 186 8.95 -17.64 3.96
N VAL A 187 8.02 -18.57 3.86
CA VAL A 187 8.16 -19.95 4.32
C VAL A 187 7.96 -20.95 3.17
N LEU A 188 8.67 -22.06 3.25
CA LEU A 188 8.56 -23.16 2.30
C LEU A 188 7.18 -23.84 2.38
N GLN A 189 6.59 -24.16 1.23
CA GLN A 189 5.53 -25.17 1.14
C GLN A 189 6.13 -26.47 0.61
N PHE A 190 6.14 -27.50 1.45
CA PHE A 190 6.62 -28.82 1.06
C PHE A 190 5.99 -29.90 1.93
N GLY A 191 5.15 -30.75 1.36
CA GLY A 191 4.41 -31.76 2.10
C GLY A 191 4.10 -33.01 1.30
N GLY A 192 4.28 -32.99 -0.01
CA GLY A 192 3.92 -34.12 -0.89
C GLY A 192 2.40 -34.30 -1.01
N ALA A 193 1.97 -35.48 -1.36
CA ALA A 193 0.60 -35.79 -1.79
C ALA A 193 -0.48 -35.38 -0.77
N ALA A 194 -0.26 -35.60 0.51
CA ALA A 194 -1.22 -35.36 1.59
C ALA A 194 -0.60 -34.66 2.83
N GLY A 195 0.55 -34.01 2.68
CA GLY A 195 1.19 -33.28 3.75
C GLY A 195 2.07 -34.10 4.69
N THR A 196 2.39 -35.34 4.35
CA THR A 196 3.14 -36.26 5.22
C THR A 196 4.54 -36.60 4.73
N LEU A 197 4.92 -36.17 3.52
CA LEU A 197 6.19 -36.51 2.85
C LEU A 197 6.44 -38.05 2.77
N ASP A 198 5.38 -38.88 2.74
CA ASP A 198 5.51 -40.33 2.80
C ASP A 198 6.39 -40.91 1.68
N ALA A 199 6.39 -40.32 0.49
CA ALA A 199 7.25 -40.71 -0.61
C ALA A 199 8.75 -40.57 -0.33
N LEU A 200 9.13 -39.71 0.63
CA LEU A 200 10.51 -39.45 1.04
C LEU A 200 10.91 -40.20 2.31
N LYS A 201 9.96 -40.91 2.93
CA LYS A 201 10.16 -41.68 4.15
C LYS A 201 10.88 -40.83 5.23
N GLU A 202 11.82 -41.43 5.93
CA GLU A 202 12.58 -40.78 7.02
C GLU A 202 13.45 -39.60 6.58
N LYS A 203 13.74 -39.47 5.29
CA LYS A 203 14.53 -38.38 4.73
C LYS A 203 13.72 -37.10 4.47
N GLY A 204 12.40 -37.18 4.47
CA GLY A 204 11.50 -36.04 4.19
C GLY A 204 11.86 -34.78 4.95
N PRO A 205 11.99 -34.79 6.28
CA PRO A 205 12.35 -33.61 7.07
C PRO A 205 13.72 -33.00 6.69
N ALA A 206 14.73 -33.84 6.46
CA ALA A 206 16.08 -33.42 6.06
C ALA A 206 16.06 -32.75 4.66
N VAL A 207 15.31 -33.31 3.72
CA VAL A 207 15.11 -32.72 2.39
C VAL A 207 14.38 -31.39 2.53
N GLY A 208 13.34 -31.28 3.35
CA GLY A 208 12.64 -30.02 3.61
C GLY A 208 13.56 -28.93 4.16
N GLN A 209 14.44 -29.28 5.11
CA GLN A 209 15.43 -28.35 5.67
C GLN A 209 16.41 -27.85 4.60
N ALA A 210 16.98 -28.77 3.80
CA ALA A 210 17.90 -28.41 2.73
C ALA A 210 17.22 -27.59 1.62
N LEU A 211 15.98 -27.91 1.27
CA LEU A 211 15.18 -27.18 0.29
C LEU A 211 14.89 -25.74 0.75
N ALA A 212 14.48 -25.58 1.99
CA ALA A 212 14.27 -24.23 2.57
C ALA A 212 15.55 -23.40 2.53
N GLN A 213 16.68 -23.98 2.91
CA GLN A 213 18.00 -23.31 2.85
C GLN A 213 18.38 -22.90 1.43
N ASN A 214 18.20 -23.81 0.45
CA ASN A 214 18.52 -23.54 -0.96
C ASN A 214 17.70 -22.38 -1.53
N LEU A 215 16.46 -22.23 -1.08
CA LEU A 215 15.54 -21.16 -1.53
C LEU A 215 15.61 -19.90 -0.67
N GLY A 216 16.36 -19.91 0.44
CA GLY A 216 16.38 -18.78 1.39
C GLY A 216 15.02 -18.54 2.06
N LEU A 217 14.28 -19.63 2.33
CA LEU A 217 12.99 -19.62 3.00
C LEU A 217 13.07 -20.24 4.39
N THR A 218 12.14 -19.90 5.26
CA THR A 218 12.00 -20.57 6.56
C THR A 218 11.27 -21.89 6.37
N LEU A 219 11.72 -22.95 7.08
CA LEU A 219 10.99 -24.20 7.16
C LEU A 219 9.85 -24.04 8.19
N PRO A 220 8.59 -24.22 7.84
CA PRO A 220 7.49 -24.20 8.79
C PRO A 220 7.44 -25.51 9.59
N ASP A 221 6.76 -25.49 10.75
CA ASP A 221 6.58 -26.69 11.58
C ASP A 221 5.71 -27.75 10.89
N THR A 222 4.79 -27.34 10.03
CA THR A 222 3.93 -28.24 9.24
C THR A 222 3.71 -27.68 7.84
N PRO A 223 3.45 -28.54 6.82
CA PRO A 223 2.93 -28.08 5.54
C PRO A 223 1.62 -27.29 5.73
N TRP A 224 1.45 -26.25 4.92
CA TRP A 224 0.33 -25.32 5.06
C TRP A 224 -0.62 -25.32 3.84
N HIS A 225 -0.77 -26.47 3.17
CA HIS A 225 -1.60 -26.64 1.97
C HIS A 225 -3.02 -26.10 2.14
N SER A 226 -3.63 -26.29 3.32
CA SER A 226 -5.00 -25.88 3.62
C SER A 226 -5.12 -24.82 4.74
N GLN A 227 -3.99 -24.33 5.28
CA GLN A 227 -3.95 -23.21 6.24
C GLN A 227 -3.36 -21.99 5.52
N ARG A 228 -4.23 -21.06 5.12
CA ARG A 228 -3.87 -19.98 4.19
C ARG A 228 -3.70 -18.61 4.84
N ASP A 229 -3.66 -18.56 6.17
CA ASP A 229 -3.53 -17.35 6.98
C ASP A 229 -2.32 -16.48 6.59
N ARG A 230 -1.20 -17.08 6.17
CA ARG A 230 0.00 -16.35 5.73
C ARG A 230 -0.28 -15.49 4.48
N LEU A 231 -0.99 -16.05 3.50
CA LEU A 231 -1.35 -15.32 2.28
C LEU A 231 -2.43 -14.27 2.56
N LEU A 232 -3.36 -14.55 3.48
CA LEU A 232 -4.33 -13.57 3.96
C LEU A 232 -3.64 -12.40 4.66
N GLU A 233 -2.63 -12.65 5.52
CA GLU A 233 -1.84 -11.60 6.18
C GLU A 233 -1.16 -10.69 5.15
N ALA A 234 -0.56 -11.26 4.10
CA ALA A 234 0.02 -10.49 3.01
C ALA A 234 -1.02 -9.62 2.30
N GLY A 235 -2.16 -10.20 1.93
CA GLY A 235 -3.26 -9.46 1.32
C GLY A 235 -3.76 -8.33 2.22
N ALA A 236 -3.91 -8.58 3.52
CA ALA A 236 -4.35 -7.58 4.50
C ALA A 236 -3.36 -6.43 4.64
N TRP A 237 -2.06 -6.71 4.58
CA TRP A 237 -1.03 -5.67 4.58
C TRP A 237 -1.16 -4.75 3.36
N PHE A 238 -1.23 -5.32 2.15
CA PHE A 238 -1.43 -4.54 0.92
C PHE A 238 -2.73 -3.74 0.95
N ALA A 239 -3.82 -4.35 1.41
CA ALA A 239 -5.12 -3.68 1.54
C ALA A 239 -5.07 -2.51 2.52
N GLY A 240 -4.39 -2.67 3.64
CA GLY A 240 -4.22 -1.61 4.65
C GLY A 240 -3.39 -0.44 4.15
N VAL A 241 -2.27 -0.70 3.45
CA VAL A 241 -1.50 0.34 2.76
C VAL A 241 -2.39 1.08 1.77
N CYS A 242 -3.12 0.35 0.93
CA CYS A 242 -4.03 0.93 -0.06
C CYS A 242 -5.11 1.82 0.58
N GLY A 243 -5.64 1.43 1.73
CA GLY A 243 -6.60 2.25 2.49
C GLY A 243 -6.00 3.59 2.92
N THR A 244 -4.76 3.59 3.40
CA THR A 244 -4.03 4.83 3.76
C THR A 244 -3.80 5.72 2.53
N LEU A 245 -3.37 5.14 1.41
CA LEU A 245 -3.18 5.87 0.15
C LEU A 245 -4.50 6.40 -0.41
N GLY A 246 -5.57 5.62 -0.31
CA GLY A 246 -6.92 6.03 -0.71
C GLY A 246 -7.42 7.24 0.09
N LYS A 247 -7.18 7.26 1.42
CA LYS A 247 -7.50 8.43 2.26
C LYS A 247 -6.72 9.66 1.80
N PHE A 248 -5.42 9.53 1.57
CA PHE A 248 -4.58 10.63 1.07
C PHE A 248 -5.08 11.14 -0.29
N ALA A 249 -5.32 10.26 -1.26
CA ALA A 249 -5.78 10.63 -2.60
C ALA A 249 -7.17 11.28 -2.59
N ASN A 250 -8.06 10.81 -1.70
CA ASN A 250 -9.37 11.43 -1.54
C ASN A 250 -9.27 12.86 -1.06
N ASP A 251 -8.51 13.12 0.01
CA ASP A 251 -8.28 14.49 0.49
C ASP A 251 -7.61 15.34 -0.58
N PHE A 252 -6.58 14.82 -1.24
CA PHE A 252 -5.84 15.55 -2.25
C PHE A 252 -6.75 15.97 -3.42
N SER A 253 -7.63 15.06 -3.87
CA SER A 253 -8.59 15.36 -4.94
C SER A 253 -9.61 16.44 -4.54
N LEU A 254 -10.06 16.44 -3.28
CA LEU A 254 -10.93 17.48 -2.73
C LEU A 254 -10.22 18.84 -2.65
N LEU A 255 -8.93 18.85 -2.30
CA LEU A 255 -8.13 20.08 -2.28
C LEU A 255 -7.81 20.61 -3.68
N MET A 256 -7.94 19.77 -4.73
CA MET A 256 -7.81 20.16 -6.14
C MET A 256 -9.10 20.73 -6.76
N GLN A 257 -10.24 20.63 -6.08
CA GLN A 257 -11.50 21.20 -6.62
C GLN A 257 -11.30 22.68 -7.01
N THR A 258 -11.93 23.12 -8.09
CA THR A 258 -11.76 24.47 -8.64
C THR A 258 -11.98 25.57 -7.60
N GLU A 259 -12.96 25.38 -6.73
CA GLU A 259 -13.33 26.31 -5.66
C GLU A 259 -12.32 26.34 -4.52
N VAL A 260 -11.63 25.20 -4.28
CA VAL A 260 -10.63 25.04 -3.22
C VAL A 260 -9.23 25.39 -3.74
N ALA A 261 -8.75 24.71 -4.77
CA ALA A 261 -7.50 24.96 -5.49
C ALA A 261 -6.25 25.16 -4.61
N GLU A 262 -6.15 24.40 -3.52
CA GLU A 262 -5.04 24.51 -2.54
C GLU A 262 -3.83 23.67 -2.94
N VAL A 263 -4.03 22.64 -3.77
CA VAL A 263 -2.97 21.76 -4.29
C VAL A 263 -3.23 21.40 -5.75
N GLY A 264 -2.24 20.81 -6.43
CA GLY A 264 -2.36 20.26 -7.78
C GLY A 264 -1.45 19.07 -7.99
N GLU A 265 -1.89 18.15 -8.87
CA GLU A 265 -1.02 17.08 -9.36
C GLU A 265 0.14 17.63 -10.18
N PRO A 266 1.27 16.89 -10.31
CA PRO A 266 2.40 17.29 -11.13
C PRO A 266 1.99 17.62 -12.57
N VAL A 267 2.57 18.68 -13.11
CA VAL A 267 2.36 19.08 -14.49
C VAL A 267 3.31 18.31 -15.42
N ALA A 268 2.77 17.57 -16.36
CA ALA A 268 3.52 16.91 -17.41
C ALA A 268 2.72 16.92 -18.71
N GLU A 269 3.42 16.93 -19.85
CA GLU A 269 2.78 16.83 -21.15
C GLU A 269 1.94 15.55 -21.25
N GLY A 270 0.70 15.67 -21.72
CA GLY A 270 -0.23 14.56 -21.82
C GLY A 270 -0.86 14.08 -20.53
N ARG A 271 -0.54 14.69 -19.37
CA ARG A 271 -1.08 14.28 -18.07
C ARG A 271 -2.27 15.15 -17.64
N GLY A 272 -3.40 14.51 -17.35
CA GLY A 272 -4.57 15.16 -16.73
C GLY A 272 -5.28 16.22 -17.57
N GLY A 273 -4.85 16.43 -18.83
CA GLY A 273 -5.45 17.40 -19.72
C GLY A 273 -6.89 17.08 -20.09
N SER A 274 -7.65 18.15 -20.44
CA SER A 274 -8.98 18.01 -21.02
C SER A 274 -8.89 18.11 -22.55
N SER A 275 -9.65 17.28 -23.25
CA SER A 275 -9.75 17.33 -24.71
C SER A 275 -10.41 18.61 -25.23
N THR A 276 -11.15 19.34 -24.38
CA THR A 276 -11.95 20.50 -24.79
C THR A 276 -11.68 21.78 -24.00
N MET A 277 -11.13 21.67 -22.78
CA MET A 277 -10.96 22.79 -21.85
C MET A 277 -9.49 22.91 -21.43
N PRO A 278 -8.70 23.84 -22.00
CA PRO A 278 -7.25 23.94 -21.78
C PRO A 278 -6.84 24.17 -20.31
N HIS A 279 -7.71 24.80 -19.51
CA HIS A 279 -7.45 25.10 -18.11
C HIS A 279 -7.77 23.95 -17.15
N LYS A 280 -8.56 22.94 -17.60
CA LYS A 280 -9.00 21.84 -16.78
C LYS A 280 -7.89 20.82 -16.58
N ARG A 281 -7.56 20.54 -15.32
CA ARG A 281 -6.57 19.54 -14.91
C ARG A 281 -7.24 18.47 -14.07
N ASN A 282 -7.29 17.25 -14.59
CA ASN A 282 -7.93 16.13 -13.91
C ASN A 282 -6.94 15.46 -12.94
N PRO A 283 -7.39 15.05 -11.73
CA PRO A 283 -6.58 14.33 -10.76
C PRO A 283 -6.44 12.84 -11.14
N VAL A 284 -5.61 12.56 -12.16
CA VAL A 284 -5.48 11.21 -12.74
C VAL A 284 -4.73 10.23 -11.84
N ALA A 285 -3.76 10.71 -11.06
CA ALA A 285 -3.09 9.89 -10.06
C ALA A 285 -4.05 9.53 -8.92
N CYS A 286 -4.79 10.52 -8.41
CA CYS A 286 -5.83 10.27 -7.39
C CYS A 286 -6.89 9.29 -7.90
N ALA A 287 -7.32 9.40 -9.16
CA ALA A 287 -8.29 8.49 -9.76
C ALA A 287 -7.77 7.04 -9.77
N ALA A 288 -6.52 6.81 -10.13
CA ALA A 288 -5.90 5.48 -10.11
C ALA A 288 -5.80 4.91 -8.69
N ILE A 289 -5.32 5.72 -7.73
CA ILE A 289 -5.21 5.33 -6.31
C ILE A 289 -6.59 5.00 -5.73
N LEU A 290 -7.59 5.84 -5.96
CA LEU A 290 -8.96 5.64 -5.48
C LEU A 290 -9.61 4.41 -6.11
N THR A 291 -9.33 4.13 -7.39
CA THR A 291 -9.80 2.89 -8.05
C THR A 291 -9.25 1.65 -7.34
N ALA A 292 -7.96 1.64 -7.02
CA ALA A 292 -7.35 0.55 -6.26
C ALA A 292 -7.99 0.40 -4.87
N ALA A 293 -8.17 1.51 -4.15
CA ALA A 293 -8.78 1.52 -2.82
C ALA A 293 -10.24 1.02 -2.82
N GLN A 294 -11.00 1.32 -3.87
CA GLN A 294 -12.39 0.84 -4.01
C GLN A 294 -12.47 -0.65 -4.37
N ARG A 295 -11.51 -1.19 -5.12
CA ARG A 295 -11.50 -2.61 -5.53
C ARG A 295 -10.95 -3.54 -4.46
N THR A 296 -9.99 -3.07 -3.68
CA THR A 296 -9.28 -3.86 -2.66
C THR A 296 -10.21 -4.56 -1.66
N PRO A 297 -11.28 -3.94 -1.10
CA PRO A 297 -12.18 -4.62 -0.17
C PRO A 297 -12.86 -5.87 -0.76
N GLY A 298 -13.26 -5.82 -2.03
CA GLY A 298 -13.86 -6.97 -2.71
C GLY A 298 -12.86 -8.12 -2.92
N LEU A 299 -11.62 -7.81 -3.27
CA LEU A 299 -10.55 -8.81 -3.38
C LEU A 299 -10.22 -9.43 -2.02
N MET A 300 -10.16 -8.62 -0.96
CA MET A 300 -9.98 -9.14 0.41
C MET A 300 -11.14 -10.04 0.85
N ALA A 301 -12.39 -9.70 0.51
CA ALA A 301 -13.53 -10.56 0.80
C ALA A 301 -13.38 -11.95 0.17
N THR A 302 -12.86 -12.03 -1.06
CA THR A 302 -12.54 -13.30 -1.72
C THR A 302 -11.44 -14.06 -0.97
N LEU A 303 -10.35 -13.38 -0.57
CA LEU A 303 -9.25 -14.02 0.19
C LEU A 303 -9.73 -14.53 1.57
N TYR A 304 -10.63 -13.82 2.24
CA TYR A 304 -11.27 -14.32 3.46
C TYR A 304 -12.09 -15.56 3.21
N ALA A 305 -12.88 -15.61 2.13
CA ALA A 305 -13.64 -16.80 1.75
C ALA A 305 -12.73 -18.00 1.42
N CYS A 306 -11.56 -17.76 0.85
CA CYS A 306 -10.56 -18.77 0.54
C CYS A 306 -9.93 -19.44 1.78
N GLN A 307 -10.14 -18.91 3.00
CA GLN A 307 -9.62 -19.52 4.23
C GLN A 307 -10.34 -20.85 4.57
N ILE A 308 -11.56 -21.04 4.06
CA ILE A 308 -12.36 -22.23 4.31
C ILE A 308 -11.95 -23.31 3.29
N GLN A 309 -10.85 -23.97 3.58
CA GLN A 309 -10.29 -25.03 2.72
C GLN A 309 -10.81 -26.41 3.14
N GLN A 310 -10.94 -27.33 2.18
CA GLN A 310 -11.42 -28.69 2.43
C GLN A 310 -10.24 -29.62 2.68
N HIS A 311 -10.28 -30.33 3.78
CA HIS A 311 -9.32 -31.38 4.15
C HIS A 311 -7.85 -30.95 3.92
N GLU A 312 -7.04 -31.79 3.31
CA GLU A 312 -5.61 -31.57 3.05
C GLU A 312 -5.33 -30.78 1.76
N ARG A 313 -6.36 -30.59 0.90
CA ARG A 313 -6.29 -29.76 -0.31
C ARG A 313 -7.67 -29.28 -0.75
N ALA A 314 -7.79 -27.96 -0.96
CA ALA A 314 -9.05 -27.34 -1.28
C ALA A 314 -9.56 -27.65 -2.69
N LEU A 315 -10.89 -27.56 -2.82
CA LEU A 315 -11.62 -27.56 -4.08
C LEU A 315 -12.24 -26.17 -4.28
N GLY A 316 -11.64 -25.36 -5.15
CA GLY A 316 -12.09 -24.00 -5.46
C GLY A 316 -11.40 -22.88 -4.66
N GLY A 317 -11.26 -23.01 -3.34
CA GLY A 317 -10.65 -21.97 -2.52
C GLY A 317 -9.18 -21.68 -2.86
N TRP A 318 -8.38 -22.71 -3.06
CA TRP A 318 -6.99 -22.55 -3.49
C TRP A 318 -6.88 -21.93 -4.90
N GLN A 319 -7.70 -22.36 -5.85
CA GLN A 319 -7.72 -21.84 -7.21
C GLN A 319 -8.15 -20.36 -7.25
N ALA A 320 -9.09 -19.96 -6.39
CA ALA A 320 -9.54 -18.56 -6.32
C ALA A 320 -8.44 -17.59 -5.87
N GLU A 321 -7.45 -18.05 -5.09
CA GLU A 321 -6.29 -17.25 -4.70
C GLU A 321 -5.37 -16.90 -5.89
N TRP A 322 -5.30 -17.75 -6.92
CA TRP A 322 -4.31 -17.64 -8.01
C TRP A 322 -4.41 -16.34 -8.81
N GLU A 323 -5.60 -15.78 -8.91
CA GLU A 323 -5.84 -14.48 -9.54
C GLU A 323 -6.04 -13.37 -8.51
N THR A 324 -6.76 -13.66 -7.42
CA THR A 324 -7.17 -12.64 -6.45
C THR A 324 -5.99 -11.97 -5.74
N LEU A 325 -5.03 -12.76 -5.26
CA LEU A 325 -3.88 -12.20 -4.53
C LEU A 325 -2.94 -11.40 -5.45
N PRO A 326 -2.51 -11.91 -6.63
CA PRO A 326 -1.75 -11.12 -7.59
C PRO A 326 -2.47 -9.86 -8.06
N GLU A 327 -3.79 -9.94 -8.28
CA GLU A 327 -4.58 -8.79 -8.69
C GLU A 327 -4.57 -7.69 -7.62
N LEU A 328 -4.77 -8.05 -6.37
CA LEU A 328 -4.70 -7.12 -5.23
C LEU A 328 -3.33 -6.47 -5.14
N ILE A 329 -2.26 -7.26 -5.17
CA ILE A 329 -0.89 -6.77 -5.02
C ILE A 329 -0.50 -5.83 -6.16
N THR A 330 -0.83 -6.16 -7.41
CA THR A 330 -0.50 -5.33 -8.56
C THR A 330 -1.28 -4.02 -8.59
N LEU A 331 -2.55 -4.02 -8.15
CA LEU A 331 -3.34 -2.79 -7.98
C LEU A 331 -2.72 -1.88 -6.92
N VAL A 332 -2.35 -2.43 -5.77
CA VAL A 332 -1.72 -1.65 -4.70
C VAL A 332 -0.34 -1.16 -5.11
N GLY A 333 0.42 -1.96 -5.85
CA GLY A 333 1.68 -1.54 -6.45
C GLY A 333 1.52 -0.31 -7.35
N GLY A 334 0.52 -0.30 -8.21
CA GLY A 334 0.18 0.86 -9.03
C GLY A 334 -0.19 2.09 -8.19
N ALA A 335 -0.98 1.90 -7.12
CA ALA A 335 -1.34 2.97 -6.20
C ALA A 335 -0.12 3.54 -5.45
N LEU A 336 0.81 2.69 -4.99
CA LEU A 336 2.07 3.11 -4.37
C LEU A 336 2.91 3.96 -5.33
N ALA A 337 3.11 3.49 -6.57
CA ALA A 337 3.90 4.21 -7.58
C ALA A 337 3.27 5.57 -7.94
N GLN A 338 1.93 5.63 -8.08
CA GLN A 338 1.23 6.89 -8.33
C GLN A 338 1.32 7.84 -7.13
N SER A 339 1.25 7.32 -5.90
CA SER A 339 1.34 8.12 -4.68
C SER A 339 2.74 8.71 -4.49
N GLU A 340 3.79 7.93 -4.76
CA GLU A 340 5.18 8.41 -4.72
C GLU A 340 5.39 9.56 -5.70
N ALA A 341 5.04 9.37 -6.97
CA ALA A 341 5.18 10.39 -7.99
C ALA A 341 4.34 11.65 -7.70
N LEU A 342 3.12 11.46 -7.16
CA LEU A 342 2.26 12.56 -6.76
C LEU A 342 2.88 13.40 -5.64
N VAL A 343 3.32 12.76 -4.56
CA VAL A 343 3.87 13.47 -3.39
C VAL A 343 5.20 14.15 -3.70
N ARG A 344 6.07 13.48 -4.45
CA ARG A 344 7.38 14.02 -4.82
C ARG A 344 7.25 15.34 -5.59
N ASP A 345 6.34 15.40 -6.55
CA ASP A 345 6.25 16.49 -7.52
C ASP A 345 4.96 17.30 -7.43
N MET A 346 4.16 17.16 -6.35
CA MET A 346 2.91 17.90 -6.18
C MET A 346 3.11 19.40 -6.17
N GLN A 347 2.11 20.12 -6.67
CA GLN A 347 2.01 21.55 -6.56
C GLN A 347 1.25 21.93 -5.27
N VAL A 348 1.76 22.90 -4.54
CA VAL A 348 1.12 23.42 -3.32
C VAL A 348 0.97 24.93 -3.47
N PHE A 349 -0.19 25.47 -3.08
CA PHE A 349 -0.53 26.89 -3.22
C PHE A 349 -0.77 27.53 -1.85
N PRO A 350 0.29 27.89 -1.07
CA PRO A 350 0.16 28.42 0.28
C PRO A 350 -0.68 29.71 0.37
N GLN A 351 -0.59 30.56 -0.66
CA GLN A 351 -1.39 31.81 -0.71
C GLN A 351 -2.89 31.51 -0.83
N LYS A 352 -3.26 30.47 -1.60
CA LYS A 352 -4.65 30.04 -1.71
C LYS A 352 -5.14 29.42 -0.41
N MET A 353 -4.32 28.57 0.23
CA MET A 353 -4.61 28.00 1.55
C MET A 353 -4.87 29.12 2.58
N ARG A 354 -4.06 30.17 2.56
CA ARG A 354 -4.25 31.33 3.46
C ARG A 354 -5.53 32.09 3.12
N ALA A 355 -5.80 32.33 1.85
CA ALA A 355 -7.01 33.05 1.41
C ALA A 355 -8.29 32.26 1.76
N ASP A 356 -8.26 30.94 1.72
CA ASP A 356 -9.42 30.10 2.05
C ASP A 356 -9.80 30.16 3.54
N LEU A 357 -8.87 30.51 4.43
CA LEU A 357 -9.18 30.80 5.84
C LEU A 357 -10.06 32.03 6.01
N ASP A 358 -10.03 32.99 5.07
CA ASP A 358 -10.78 34.23 5.13
C ASP A 358 -12.20 34.11 4.55
N ILE A 359 -12.56 33.00 3.88
CA ILE A 359 -13.89 32.76 3.28
C ILE A 359 -15.02 32.93 4.31
N THR A 360 -14.76 32.57 5.56
CA THR A 360 -15.74 32.71 6.65
C THR A 360 -15.66 34.07 7.36
N HIS A 361 -14.96 35.06 6.80
CA HIS A 361 -14.82 36.39 7.37
C HIS A 361 -14.34 36.42 8.82
N GLY A 362 -13.46 35.44 9.22
CA GLY A 362 -12.91 35.35 10.56
C GLY A 362 -13.74 34.47 11.54
N LEU A 363 -14.89 33.96 11.12
CA LEU A 363 -15.78 33.20 12.01
C LEU A 363 -15.13 31.91 12.57
N ILE A 364 -14.23 31.25 11.81
CA ILE A 364 -13.50 30.06 12.30
C ILE A 364 -12.63 30.37 13.52
N MET A 365 -12.32 31.68 13.78
CA MET A 365 -11.50 32.13 14.90
C MET A 365 -12.34 32.67 16.07
N ALA A 366 -13.67 32.63 16.00
CA ALA A 366 -14.55 33.20 17.01
C ALA A 366 -14.34 32.62 18.41
N GLU A 367 -13.92 31.33 18.51
CA GLU A 367 -13.62 30.69 19.79
C GLU A 367 -12.49 31.41 20.54
N ALA A 368 -11.42 31.80 19.84
CA ALA A 368 -10.31 32.54 20.47
C ALA A 368 -10.76 33.85 21.11
N VAL A 369 -11.66 34.55 20.41
CA VAL A 369 -12.25 35.79 20.94
C VAL A 369 -13.19 35.50 22.12
N THR A 370 -13.99 34.44 22.01
CA THR A 370 -14.89 33.99 23.08
C THR A 370 -14.12 33.71 24.37
N LEU A 371 -13.02 32.98 24.26
CA LEU A 371 -12.18 32.62 25.41
C LEU A 371 -11.53 33.85 26.03
N ALA A 372 -10.99 34.76 25.19
CA ALA A 372 -10.38 35.99 25.68
C ALA A 372 -11.42 36.90 26.38
N LEU A 373 -12.64 37.03 25.85
CA LEU A 373 -13.70 37.80 26.44
C LEU A 373 -14.24 37.15 27.72
N ALA A 374 -14.25 35.83 27.79
CA ALA A 374 -14.71 35.06 28.94
C ALA A 374 -13.91 35.34 30.23
N GLU A 375 -12.67 35.77 30.12
CA GLU A 375 -11.86 36.19 31.28
C GLU A 375 -12.46 37.41 32.01
N PHE A 376 -13.24 38.22 31.31
CA PHE A 376 -13.83 39.44 31.85
C PHE A 376 -15.31 39.30 32.22
N ILE A 377 -16.10 38.61 31.39
CA ILE A 377 -17.56 38.56 31.57
C ILE A 377 -18.10 37.15 31.84
N GLY A 378 -17.21 36.15 31.92
CA GLY A 378 -17.59 34.75 32.12
C GLY A 378 -17.95 34.04 30.83
N LYS A 379 -17.77 32.70 30.86
CA LYS A 379 -17.83 31.85 29.65
C LYS A 379 -19.19 31.83 28.96
N ALA A 380 -20.27 31.75 29.74
CA ALA A 380 -21.61 31.63 29.16
C ALA A 380 -22.05 32.92 28.47
N GLU A 381 -21.77 34.07 29.11
CA GLU A 381 -22.12 35.38 28.56
C GLU A 381 -21.28 35.71 27.32
N ALA A 382 -19.96 35.50 27.39
CA ALA A 382 -19.06 35.64 26.24
C ALA A 382 -19.52 34.83 25.06
N HIS A 383 -19.85 33.54 25.26
CA HIS A 383 -20.30 32.66 24.20
C HIS A 383 -21.59 33.16 23.55
N HIS A 384 -22.60 33.50 24.34
CA HIS A 384 -23.87 34.01 23.81
C HIS A 384 -23.69 35.31 23.03
N HIS A 385 -22.85 36.23 23.54
CA HIS A 385 -22.61 37.53 22.91
C HIS A 385 -21.84 37.38 21.59
N ILE A 386 -20.74 36.60 21.57
CA ILE A 386 -19.97 36.35 20.36
C ILE A 386 -20.79 35.59 19.31
N GLU A 387 -21.62 34.63 19.72
CA GLU A 387 -22.51 33.92 18.80
C GLU A 387 -23.49 34.89 18.09
N ALA A 388 -24.03 35.88 18.80
CA ALA A 388 -24.89 36.88 18.21
C ALA A 388 -24.16 37.76 17.17
N LEU A 389 -22.91 38.15 17.47
CA LEU A 389 -22.06 38.89 16.52
C LEU A 389 -21.64 38.08 15.33
N CYS A 390 -21.36 36.81 15.51
CA CYS A 390 -21.08 35.86 14.39
C CYS A 390 -22.26 35.73 13.44
N ARG A 391 -23.49 35.63 13.96
CA ARG A 391 -24.71 35.63 13.11
C ARG A 391 -24.85 36.92 12.31
N GLN A 392 -24.59 38.09 12.96
CA GLN A 392 -24.62 39.36 12.25
C GLN A 392 -23.54 39.46 11.16
N ALA A 393 -22.34 38.93 11.41
CA ALA A 393 -21.26 38.89 10.42
C ALA A 393 -21.65 38.05 9.17
N LEU A 394 -22.31 36.92 9.39
CA LEU A 394 -22.87 36.07 8.32
C LEU A 394 -23.94 36.80 7.54
N ASP A 395 -24.93 37.40 8.22
CA ASP A 395 -26.05 38.09 7.57
C ASP A 395 -25.60 39.30 6.75
N ARG A 396 -24.59 40.00 7.23
CA ARG A 396 -24.06 41.24 6.60
C ARG A 396 -22.90 40.99 5.65
N LEU A 397 -22.38 39.74 5.58
CA LEU A 397 -21.18 39.39 4.80
C LEU A 397 -20.01 40.33 5.08
N CYS A 398 -19.75 40.63 6.35
CA CYS A 398 -18.69 41.55 6.77
C CYS A 398 -17.68 40.88 7.72
N PRO A 399 -16.42 41.33 7.77
CA PRO A 399 -15.42 40.80 8.67
C PRO A 399 -15.86 40.82 10.13
N LEU A 400 -15.72 39.73 10.85
CA LEU A 400 -16.08 39.62 12.26
C LEU A 400 -15.33 40.65 13.12
N VAL A 401 -14.07 40.94 12.79
CA VAL A 401 -13.25 41.95 13.51
C VAL A 401 -13.89 43.31 13.53
N ASP A 402 -14.60 43.71 12.46
CA ASP A 402 -15.23 45.03 12.39
C ASP A 402 -16.44 45.13 13.30
N LEU A 403 -17.24 44.08 13.40
CA LEU A 403 -18.37 44.02 14.33
C LEU A 403 -17.91 43.98 15.80
N LEU A 404 -16.89 43.14 16.07
CA LEU A 404 -16.30 43.02 17.41
C LEU A 404 -15.70 44.35 17.90
N ALA A 405 -14.98 45.06 17.04
CA ALA A 405 -14.36 46.33 17.38
C ALA A 405 -15.38 47.47 17.56
N ALA A 406 -16.51 47.38 16.88
CA ALA A 406 -17.61 48.37 17.00
C ALA A 406 -18.56 48.07 18.17
N ASP A 407 -18.55 46.87 18.71
CA ASP A 407 -19.41 46.45 19.80
C ASP A 407 -18.91 47.00 21.14
N PRO A 408 -19.73 47.73 21.91
CA PRO A 408 -19.30 48.40 23.16
C PRO A 408 -18.88 47.37 24.25
N GLN A 409 -19.54 46.22 24.33
CA GLN A 409 -19.27 45.19 25.33
C GLN A 409 -17.95 44.44 25.06
N VAL A 410 -17.59 44.29 23.78
CA VAL A 410 -16.31 43.69 23.39
C VAL A 410 -15.18 44.71 23.46
N SER A 411 -15.36 45.90 22.87
CA SER A 411 -14.33 46.95 22.75
C SER A 411 -13.91 47.56 24.10
N GLN A 412 -14.76 47.40 25.12
CA GLN A 412 -14.40 47.80 26.50
C GLN A 412 -13.23 46.98 27.06
N TYR A 413 -13.09 45.70 26.66
CA TYR A 413 -12.09 44.77 27.20
C TYR A 413 -11.02 44.42 26.19
N LEU A 414 -11.35 44.33 24.90
CA LEU A 414 -10.47 43.90 23.83
C LEU A 414 -10.29 45.04 22.80
N SER A 415 -9.08 45.56 22.69
CA SER A 415 -8.75 46.54 21.65
C SER A 415 -8.83 45.93 20.26
N ARG A 416 -9.03 46.78 19.22
CA ARG A 416 -9.00 46.32 17.81
C ARG A 416 -7.70 45.58 17.47
N GLU A 417 -6.56 46.04 17.98
CA GLU A 417 -5.27 45.38 17.78
C GLU A 417 -5.25 43.97 18.39
N ARG A 418 -5.76 43.82 19.63
CA ARG A 418 -5.88 42.53 20.29
C ARG A 418 -6.84 41.61 19.54
N LEU A 419 -7.97 42.09 19.07
CA LEU A 419 -8.92 41.32 18.24
C LEU A 419 -8.30 40.85 16.93
N THR A 420 -7.53 41.72 16.24
CA THR A 420 -6.81 41.34 15.02
C THR A 420 -5.82 40.21 15.29
N THR A 421 -5.10 40.26 16.40
CA THR A 421 -4.17 39.19 16.80
C THR A 421 -4.90 37.87 17.13
N LEU A 422 -6.02 37.92 17.85
CA LEU A 422 -6.82 36.74 18.20
C LEU A 422 -7.46 36.08 16.98
N LEU A 423 -7.77 36.88 15.95
CA LEU A 423 -8.37 36.39 14.71
C LEU A 423 -7.33 36.02 13.65
N GLU A 424 -6.03 36.13 13.95
CA GLU A 424 -4.97 35.69 13.02
C GLU A 424 -4.83 34.14 13.03
N PRO A 425 -5.18 33.46 11.93
CA PRO A 425 -5.17 31.98 11.87
C PRO A 425 -3.82 31.35 12.16
N ALA A 426 -2.72 32.02 11.81
CA ALA A 426 -1.37 31.50 12.05
C ALA A 426 -1.05 31.31 13.53
N THR A 427 -1.74 32.03 14.44
CA THR A 427 -1.56 31.89 15.88
C THR A 427 -2.36 30.74 16.50
N ALA A 428 -3.23 30.08 15.73
CA ALA A 428 -4.20 29.11 16.22
C ALA A 428 -3.96 27.67 15.74
N THR A 429 -2.74 27.34 15.31
CA THR A 429 -2.36 26.00 14.85
C THR A 429 -2.00 25.04 15.99
N GLY A 430 -2.04 25.51 17.23
CA GLY A 430 -1.81 24.70 18.43
C GLY A 430 -0.48 23.94 18.41
N SER A 431 -0.55 22.62 18.56
CA SER A 431 0.63 21.75 18.58
C SER A 431 1.01 21.18 17.20
N ALA A 432 0.51 21.74 16.10
CA ALA A 432 0.72 21.20 14.75
C ALA A 432 2.21 21.00 14.42
N GLU A 433 3.04 22.02 14.63
CA GLU A 433 4.48 21.96 14.39
C GLU A 433 5.16 20.88 15.26
N ARG A 434 4.80 20.78 16.51
CA ARG A 434 5.32 19.75 17.42
C ARG A 434 5.02 18.34 16.91
N PHE A 435 3.78 18.09 16.47
CA PHE A 435 3.40 16.78 15.94
C PHE A 435 4.16 16.45 14.65
N VAL A 436 4.33 17.42 13.75
CA VAL A 436 5.16 17.23 12.55
C VAL A 436 6.58 16.81 12.92
N ARG A 437 7.22 17.55 13.84
CA ARG A 437 8.59 17.27 14.30
C ARG A 437 8.71 15.88 14.95
N GLN A 438 7.72 15.44 15.72
CA GLN A 438 7.71 14.11 16.33
C GLN A 438 7.66 12.99 15.28
N VAL A 439 6.84 13.16 14.24
CA VAL A 439 6.75 12.17 13.16
C VAL A 439 8.04 12.15 12.32
N LEU A 440 8.62 13.32 12.03
CA LEU A 440 9.89 13.41 11.32
C LEU A 440 11.05 12.78 12.10
N ALA A 441 11.11 12.98 13.42
CA ALA A 441 12.11 12.34 14.28
C ALA A 441 12.00 10.81 14.22
N ARG A 442 10.76 10.26 14.32
CA ARG A 442 10.55 8.81 14.18
C ARG A 442 10.91 8.28 12.79
N TYR A 443 10.64 9.04 11.73
CA TYR A 443 11.08 8.69 10.38
C TYR A 443 12.62 8.58 10.31
N GLN A 444 13.35 9.52 10.88
CA GLN A 444 14.81 9.52 10.91
C GLN A 444 15.37 8.33 11.70
N GLU A 445 14.84 8.09 12.92
CA GLU A 445 15.23 6.93 13.74
C GLU A 445 15.08 5.60 13.00
N GLN A 446 13.95 5.38 12.32
CA GLN A 446 13.72 4.15 11.55
C GLN A 446 14.58 4.04 10.30
N HIS A 447 15.06 5.17 9.76
CA HIS A 447 15.92 5.18 8.58
C HIS A 447 17.40 4.98 8.94
N ASP A 448 17.83 5.47 10.11
CA ASP A 448 19.19 5.28 10.61
C ASP A 448 19.44 3.83 11.11
N GLU A 449 18.39 3.09 11.44
CA GLU A 449 18.42 1.68 11.85
C GLU A 449 18.38 0.69 10.67
N SER A 450 18.17 1.14 9.45
CA SER A 450 18.02 0.33 8.22
C SER A 450 19.30 0.30 7.42
#